data_edc210880e9197db672d3ea518ca5d42
#
_entry.id   edc210880e9197db672d3ea518ca5d42
#
_cell.length_a   1.000
_cell.length_b   1.000
_cell.length_c   1.000
_cell.angle_alpha   90.00
_cell.angle_beta   90.00
_cell.angle_gamma   90.00
#
_symmetry.space_group_name_H-M   'P 1'
#
loop_
_entity.id
_entity.type
_entity.pdbx_description
1 polymer ?
#
loop_
_entity_poly.entity_id
_entity_poly.type
_entity_poly.pdbx_seq_one_letter_code
_entity_poly.pdbx_strand_id
1 'polypeptide(L)'
;MKGLLKAACVVAALVAAQPASADTICEWIDFAQRLATASAGASATDSALTPAPRNAELSRAQTRVALAMFEALNAIDRRYQSYLDFPRGDLNASQDAAAVTAAYQVLLHFYPAQRAALEENYNIAMEAVSDPARRETGRLIGEAAARAAISAGGIDPAIAQTPYRPRTTPGEWVATALPVYQPYTTAFRPWILPRADSVRPGPPPALTSERWARDYEEVRRLGGRDSTARTPHQTLMARYRITPDMMPSLRYAADASGRAPVENARMFALMGMVLDDTSMATGEAKLHYNFWRPVTAIRNGEADNNQATQADPAWEPLIATPNHPEYPCAHCSTAGAVAEVMTAEVGARPAHGVRVSSRSIPSAAVQVLPSWDDWVREVNLSRTLGGVHYRFSNEAGEQIGRQVARMALHNVMRPLPATQQRRAR
;
A
#
# COMPACT_ATOMS: atom_id res chain seq x y z
N MET A 1 14.37 36.41 15.08
CA MET A 1 15.14 35.22 15.46
C MET A 1 14.47 34.55 16.67
N LYS A 2 13.37 33.81 16.47
CA LYS A 2 12.74 32.93 17.47
C LYS A 2 11.79 32.01 16.68
N GLY A 3 12.20 30.80 16.35
CA GLY A 3 11.29 29.87 15.64
C GLY A 3 11.94 28.65 14.98
N LEU A 4 13.01 28.09 15.54
CA LEU A 4 13.68 26.92 14.98
C LEU A 4 14.08 25.87 16.02
N LEU A 5 13.18 25.56 16.97
CA LEU A 5 13.51 24.57 18.02
C LEU A 5 12.28 23.77 18.47
N LYS A 6 11.48 23.22 17.56
CA LYS A 6 10.35 22.34 17.95
C LYS A 6 10.18 21.06 17.11
N ALA A 7 11.07 20.74 16.21
CA ALA A 7 10.94 19.52 15.40
C ALA A 7 11.78 18.31 15.85
N ALA A 8 12.60 18.44 16.89
CA ALA A 8 13.56 17.39 17.26
C ALA A 8 13.11 16.43 18.39
N CYS A 9 11.95 16.63 19.01
CA CYS A 9 11.65 15.92 20.28
C CYS A 9 10.61 14.79 20.19
N VAL A 10 10.20 14.31 19.03
CA VAL A 10 9.10 13.30 18.97
C VAL A 10 9.61 11.84 18.76
N VAL A 11 10.88 11.63 18.43
CA VAL A 11 11.39 10.26 18.13
C VAL A 11 12.01 9.55 19.34
N ALA A 12 12.33 10.22 20.40
CA ALA A 12 13.09 9.66 21.54
C ALA A 12 12.28 8.92 22.63
N ALA A 13 10.97 8.79 22.55
CA ALA A 13 10.14 8.35 23.67
C ALA A 13 9.45 6.99 23.53
N LEU A 14 9.95 6.05 22.72
CA LEU A 14 9.30 4.73 22.54
C LEU A 14 10.28 3.54 22.57
N VAL A 15 11.26 3.57 23.43
CA VAL A 15 11.98 2.35 23.84
C VAL A 15 11.44 1.94 25.22
N ALA A 16 10.21 1.42 25.24
CA ALA A 16 9.72 0.62 26.38
C ALA A 16 9.89 -0.84 26.01
N ALA A 17 10.60 -1.58 26.86
CA ALA A 17 10.91 -2.98 26.76
C ALA A 17 9.74 -3.82 26.21
N GLN A 18 9.90 -4.41 25.02
CA GLN A 18 9.03 -5.45 24.50
C GLN A 18 9.63 -6.83 24.84
N PRO A 19 8.77 -7.84 25.13
CA PRO A 19 9.26 -9.19 25.38
C PRO A 19 9.94 -9.79 24.15
N ALA A 20 10.96 -10.60 24.37
CA ALA A 20 11.81 -11.24 23.40
C ALA A 20 11.05 -11.92 22.24
N SER A 21 11.56 -11.67 21.03
CA SER A 21 11.21 -12.20 19.69
C SER A 21 10.14 -11.47 18.91
N ALA A 22 10.22 -10.16 18.77
CA ALA A 22 9.67 -9.53 17.55
C ALA A 22 10.61 -9.92 16.40
N ASP A 23 10.03 -10.47 15.30
CA ASP A 23 10.82 -10.78 14.10
C ASP A 23 11.51 -9.50 13.60
N THR A 24 12.84 -9.55 13.49
CA THR A 24 13.67 -8.45 12.96
C THR A 24 13.11 -7.83 11.69
N ILE A 25 12.47 -8.64 10.84
CA ILE A 25 11.85 -8.17 9.61
C ILE A 25 10.70 -7.21 9.92
N CYS A 26 9.78 -7.60 10.81
CA CYS A 26 8.64 -6.76 11.21
C CYS A 26 9.08 -5.44 11.84
N GLU A 27 10.11 -5.46 12.67
CA GLU A 27 10.62 -4.24 13.33
C GLU A 27 11.14 -3.22 12.32
N TRP A 28 11.93 -3.67 11.34
CA TRP A 28 12.47 -2.78 10.31
C TRP A 28 11.44 -2.32 9.31
N ILE A 29 10.45 -3.15 8.96
CA ILE A 29 9.30 -2.73 8.12
C ILE A 29 8.46 -1.68 8.84
N ASP A 30 8.17 -1.86 10.12
CA ASP A 30 7.48 -0.85 10.94
C ASP A 30 8.26 0.45 11.04
N PHE A 31 9.58 0.36 11.23
CA PHE A 31 10.41 1.54 11.27
C PHE A 31 10.36 2.30 9.94
N ALA A 32 10.46 1.59 8.81
CA ALA A 32 10.29 2.17 7.49
C ALA A 32 8.92 2.85 7.32
N GLN A 33 7.85 2.24 7.81
CA GLN A 33 6.50 2.82 7.76
C GLN A 33 6.38 4.09 8.61
N ARG A 34 6.96 4.11 9.80
CA ARG A 34 7.00 5.32 10.65
C ARG A 34 7.74 6.47 9.97
N LEU A 35 8.90 6.19 9.35
CA LEU A 35 9.67 7.19 8.62
C LEU A 35 8.88 7.77 7.43
N ALA A 36 8.24 6.91 6.64
CA ALA A 36 7.41 7.33 5.52
C ALA A 36 6.24 8.21 5.98
N THR A 37 5.57 7.84 7.07
CA THR A 37 4.44 8.60 7.63
C THR A 37 4.89 9.97 8.17
N ALA A 38 6.01 10.03 8.87
CA ALA A 38 6.58 11.27 9.39
C ALA A 38 6.99 12.24 8.25
N SER A 39 7.59 11.67 7.19
CA SER A 39 7.98 12.44 6.00
C SER A 39 6.78 12.97 5.21
N ALA A 40 5.71 12.20 5.11
CA ALA A 40 4.47 12.62 4.46
C ALA A 40 3.77 13.76 5.24
N GLY A 41 3.77 13.69 6.58
CA GLY A 41 3.23 14.76 7.44
C GLY A 41 4.01 16.06 7.31
N ALA A 42 5.32 16.03 7.22
CA ALA A 42 6.17 17.20 6.99
C ALA A 42 5.96 17.84 5.60
N SER A 43 5.66 17.02 4.58
CA SER A 43 5.40 17.50 3.22
C SER A 43 3.99 18.09 3.06
N ALA A 44 3.02 17.70 3.89
CA ALA A 44 1.64 18.18 3.79
C ALA A 44 1.49 19.68 4.15
N THR A 45 2.46 20.24 4.87
CA THR A 45 2.46 21.66 5.25
C THR A 45 3.15 22.58 4.24
N ASP A 46 3.94 22.04 3.30
CA ASP A 46 4.82 22.87 2.48
C ASP A 46 4.65 22.73 0.97
N SER A 47 3.78 21.86 0.47
CA SER A 47 3.59 21.79 -0.98
C SER A 47 2.34 21.11 -1.43
N ALA A 48 1.50 21.93 -1.73
CA ALA A 48 0.27 21.68 -2.37
C ALA A 48 0.34 21.31 -3.86
N LEU A 49 1.43 21.37 -4.57
CA LEU A 49 1.29 21.54 -6.01
C LEU A 49 1.73 20.37 -6.91
N THR A 50 2.66 19.57 -6.50
CA THR A 50 3.04 18.31 -7.18
C THR A 50 3.97 17.54 -6.28
N PRO A 51 3.79 16.23 -6.05
CA PRO A 51 4.86 15.46 -5.43
C PRO A 51 6.11 15.61 -6.31
N ALA A 52 7.17 16.18 -5.75
CA ALA A 52 8.45 16.18 -6.45
C ALA A 52 8.81 14.71 -6.80
N PRO A 53 9.53 14.44 -7.89
CA PRO A 53 9.98 13.09 -8.25
C PRO A 53 10.59 12.32 -7.08
N ARG A 54 11.26 13.02 -6.16
CA ARG A 54 11.81 12.46 -4.92
C ARG A 54 10.73 11.90 -3.98
N ASN A 55 9.58 12.57 -3.83
CA ASN A 55 8.49 12.06 -2.98
C ASN A 55 7.84 10.81 -3.58
N ALA A 56 7.80 10.72 -4.91
CA ALA A 56 7.36 9.53 -5.60
C ALA A 56 8.33 8.35 -5.35
N GLU A 57 9.64 8.57 -5.43
CA GLU A 57 10.65 7.55 -5.09
C GLU A 57 10.53 7.09 -3.63
N LEU A 58 10.25 8.01 -2.69
CA LEU A 58 10.02 7.67 -1.27
C LEU A 58 8.81 6.75 -1.07
N SER A 59 7.78 6.83 -1.92
CA SER A 59 6.61 5.94 -1.82
C SER A 59 6.97 4.47 -2.01
N ARG A 60 8.04 4.18 -2.76
CA ARG A 60 8.56 2.82 -3.02
C ARG A 60 9.69 2.40 -2.10
N ALA A 61 10.13 3.25 -1.20
CA ALA A 61 11.23 2.93 -0.29
C ALA A 61 10.93 1.70 0.58
N GLN A 62 9.69 1.57 1.06
CA GLN A 62 9.27 0.41 1.86
C GLN A 62 9.34 -0.91 1.08
N THR A 63 8.91 -0.91 -0.17
CA THR A 63 9.03 -2.08 -1.05
C THR A 63 10.49 -2.46 -1.26
N ARG A 64 11.37 -1.46 -1.48
CA ARG A 64 12.81 -1.71 -1.62
C ARG A 64 13.45 -2.24 -0.35
N VAL A 65 13.02 -1.76 0.83
CA VAL A 65 13.48 -2.32 2.13
C VAL A 65 13.13 -3.81 2.21
N ALA A 66 11.87 -4.15 1.99
CA ALA A 66 11.42 -5.53 2.05
C ALA A 66 12.11 -6.42 1.00
N LEU A 67 12.29 -5.91 -0.22
CA LEU A 67 12.98 -6.61 -1.30
C LEU A 67 14.47 -6.85 -0.98
N ALA A 68 15.16 -5.85 -0.44
CA ALA A 68 16.56 -5.98 -0.02
C ALA A 68 16.73 -7.01 1.09
N MET A 69 15.85 -7.00 2.09
CA MET A 69 15.83 -7.99 3.17
C MET A 69 15.56 -9.39 2.61
N PHE A 70 14.60 -9.53 1.70
CA PHE A 70 14.31 -10.80 1.05
C PHE A 70 15.52 -11.35 0.28
N GLU A 71 16.15 -10.54 -0.57
CA GLU A 71 17.31 -11.00 -1.35
C GLU A 71 18.48 -11.38 -0.46
N ALA A 72 18.75 -10.60 0.60
CA ALA A 72 19.82 -10.90 1.57
C ALA A 72 19.57 -12.23 2.28
N LEU A 73 18.36 -12.46 2.77
CA LEU A 73 18.01 -13.69 3.48
C LEU A 73 17.93 -14.89 2.53
N ASN A 74 17.34 -14.70 1.34
CA ASN A 74 17.24 -15.75 0.33
C ASN A 74 18.62 -16.11 -0.26
N ALA A 75 19.62 -15.23 -0.19
CA ALA A 75 21.00 -15.58 -0.54
C ALA A 75 21.60 -16.60 0.44
N ILE A 76 21.26 -16.50 1.73
CA ILE A 76 21.76 -17.39 2.80
C ILE A 76 20.91 -18.66 2.89
N ASP A 77 19.58 -18.53 3.00
CA ASP A 77 18.62 -19.64 3.03
C ASP A 77 17.79 -19.65 1.73
N ARG A 78 18.35 -20.23 0.67
CA ARG A 78 17.78 -20.21 -0.70
C ARG A 78 16.56 -21.13 -0.82
N ARG A 79 15.39 -20.58 -0.51
CA ARG A 79 14.09 -21.25 -0.64
C ARG A 79 13.30 -20.84 -1.87
N TYR A 80 13.57 -19.66 -2.41
CA TYR A 80 12.80 -19.04 -3.47
C TYR A 80 13.66 -18.63 -4.65
N GLN A 81 13.03 -18.41 -5.79
CA GLN A 81 13.65 -17.72 -6.91
C GLN A 81 13.97 -16.27 -6.48
N SER A 82 15.20 -15.83 -6.75
CA SER A 82 15.56 -14.44 -6.56
C SER A 82 14.80 -13.55 -7.55
N TYR A 83 14.37 -12.39 -7.13
CA TYR A 83 13.74 -11.41 -8.01
C TYR A 83 14.78 -10.56 -8.77
N LEU A 84 15.90 -10.26 -8.11
CA LEU A 84 16.98 -9.42 -8.65
C LEU A 84 18.13 -10.24 -9.26
N ASP A 85 17.92 -11.53 -9.50
CA ASP A 85 18.99 -12.47 -9.89
C ASP A 85 20.19 -12.43 -8.92
N PHE A 86 19.90 -12.18 -7.66
CA PHE A 86 20.89 -12.02 -6.62
C PHE A 86 21.63 -13.33 -6.34
N PRO A 87 22.97 -13.33 -6.25
CA PRO A 87 23.75 -14.56 -6.09
C PRO A 87 23.51 -15.24 -4.74
N ARG A 88 23.93 -16.50 -4.63
CA ARG A 88 23.99 -17.19 -3.35
C ARG A 88 25.07 -16.58 -2.47
N GLY A 89 24.79 -16.47 -1.19
CA GLY A 89 25.73 -16.04 -0.16
C GLY A 89 26.32 -17.23 0.62
N ASP A 90 27.13 -16.90 1.60
CA ASP A 90 27.66 -17.87 2.55
C ASP A 90 26.55 -18.36 3.50
N LEU A 91 26.35 -19.67 3.58
CA LEU A 91 25.36 -20.30 4.46
C LEU A 91 25.63 -20.07 5.96
N ASN A 92 26.88 -19.74 6.33
CA ASN A 92 27.25 -19.43 7.71
C ASN A 92 27.05 -17.96 8.07
N ALA A 93 26.69 -17.09 7.14
CA ALA A 93 26.43 -15.69 7.42
C ALA A 93 25.25 -15.51 8.41
N SER A 94 25.30 -14.46 9.22
CA SER A 94 24.18 -14.11 10.08
C SER A 94 23.03 -13.57 9.25
N GLN A 95 21.86 -14.22 9.34
CA GLN A 95 20.64 -13.76 8.69
C GLN A 95 20.18 -12.42 9.25
N ASP A 96 20.27 -12.23 10.58
CA ASP A 96 19.89 -10.96 11.23
C ASP A 96 20.80 -9.82 10.76
N ALA A 97 22.13 -10.01 10.75
CA ALA A 97 23.04 -8.98 10.26
C ALA A 97 22.80 -8.63 8.80
N ALA A 98 22.46 -9.63 7.95
CA ALA A 98 22.16 -9.41 6.54
C ALA A 98 20.86 -8.62 6.36
N ALA A 99 19.77 -9.01 7.04
CA ALA A 99 18.48 -8.35 6.96
C ALA A 99 18.54 -6.91 7.49
N VAL A 100 19.13 -6.71 8.68
CA VAL A 100 19.29 -5.39 9.33
C VAL A 100 20.11 -4.45 8.45
N THR A 101 21.24 -4.94 7.90
CA THR A 101 22.10 -4.12 7.04
C THR A 101 21.39 -3.76 5.73
N ALA A 102 20.66 -4.71 5.14
CA ALA A 102 19.88 -4.45 3.92
C ALA A 102 18.84 -3.34 4.16
N ALA A 103 18.07 -3.44 5.23
CA ALA A 103 17.05 -2.44 5.58
C ALA A 103 17.69 -1.07 5.89
N TYR A 104 18.72 -1.04 6.73
CA TYR A 104 19.42 0.18 7.11
C TYR A 104 19.97 0.95 5.91
N GLN A 105 20.67 0.28 4.99
CA GLN A 105 21.26 0.92 3.81
C GLN A 105 20.20 1.51 2.87
N VAL A 106 19.09 0.80 2.65
CA VAL A 106 17.99 1.33 1.84
C VAL A 106 17.35 2.55 2.52
N LEU A 107 17.08 2.47 3.83
CA LEU A 107 16.49 3.59 4.56
C LEU A 107 17.41 4.79 4.62
N LEU A 108 18.70 4.60 4.81
CA LEU A 108 19.69 5.67 4.82
C LEU A 108 19.77 6.40 3.46
N HIS A 109 19.63 5.65 2.35
CA HIS A 109 19.61 6.23 1.01
C HIS A 109 18.38 7.14 0.80
N PHE A 110 17.19 6.70 1.20
CA PHE A 110 15.95 7.46 0.98
C PHE A 110 15.67 8.50 2.06
N TYR A 111 16.11 8.27 3.30
CA TYR A 111 15.87 9.14 4.46
C TYR A 111 17.18 9.61 5.12
N PRO A 112 18.11 10.26 4.39
CA PRO A 112 19.42 10.64 4.95
C PRO A 112 19.32 11.62 6.13
N ALA A 113 18.23 12.39 6.21
CA ALA A 113 17.97 13.28 7.35
C ALA A 113 17.72 12.53 8.68
N GLN A 114 17.38 11.24 8.61
CA GLN A 114 17.12 10.39 9.78
C GLN A 114 18.35 9.52 10.17
N ARG A 115 19.53 9.86 9.66
CA ARG A 115 20.78 9.10 9.85
C ARG A 115 21.02 8.71 11.31
N ALA A 116 20.93 9.65 12.25
CA ALA A 116 21.24 9.38 13.65
C ALA A 116 20.35 8.27 14.25
N ALA A 117 19.03 8.36 14.01
CA ALA A 117 18.09 7.35 14.49
C ALA A 117 18.26 6.00 13.77
N LEU A 118 18.63 6.03 12.49
CA LEU A 118 18.93 4.82 11.72
C LEU A 118 20.20 4.12 12.22
N GLU A 119 21.27 4.88 12.49
CA GLU A 119 22.54 4.37 13.01
C GLU A 119 22.39 3.79 14.42
N GLU A 120 21.62 4.45 15.30
CA GLU A 120 21.34 3.95 16.64
C GLU A 120 20.67 2.57 16.61
N ASN A 121 19.55 2.44 15.84
CA ASN A 121 18.83 1.17 15.72
C ASN A 121 19.69 0.08 15.05
N TYR A 122 20.48 0.47 14.03
CA TYR A 122 21.40 -0.44 13.34
C TYR A 122 22.46 -1.00 14.28
N ASN A 123 23.12 -0.15 15.07
CA ASN A 123 24.18 -0.55 15.98
C ASN A 123 23.65 -1.50 17.07
N ILE A 124 22.50 -1.18 17.66
CA ILE A 124 21.83 -2.06 18.65
C ILE A 124 21.58 -3.45 18.05
N ALA A 125 21.00 -3.51 16.84
CA ALA A 125 20.71 -4.79 16.20
C ALA A 125 21.97 -5.57 15.81
N MET A 126 23.02 -4.88 15.37
CA MET A 126 24.29 -5.53 15.00
C MET A 126 25.06 -6.03 16.22
N GLU A 127 25.02 -5.33 17.36
CA GLU A 127 25.62 -5.77 18.61
C GLU A 127 24.96 -7.03 19.17
N ALA A 128 23.70 -7.25 18.92
CA ALA A 128 22.98 -8.48 19.30
C ALA A 128 23.54 -9.75 18.60
N VAL A 129 24.22 -9.58 17.45
CA VAL A 129 24.85 -10.69 16.74
C VAL A 129 26.23 -10.99 17.35
N SER A 130 26.31 -12.04 18.14
CA SER A 130 27.48 -12.35 18.98
C SER A 130 28.74 -12.81 18.22
N ASP A 131 28.55 -13.52 17.07
CA ASP A 131 29.66 -14.03 16.24
C ASP A 131 30.16 -12.96 15.26
N PRO A 132 31.36 -12.39 15.44
CA PRO A 132 31.87 -11.30 14.61
C PRO A 132 32.07 -11.69 13.12
N ALA A 133 32.50 -12.93 12.86
CA ALA A 133 32.76 -13.39 11.50
C ALA A 133 31.45 -13.57 10.73
N ARG A 134 30.46 -14.21 11.36
CA ARG A 134 29.12 -14.38 10.78
C ARG A 134 28.40 -13.04 10.61
N ARG A 135 28.60 -12.13 11.59
CA ARG A 135 28.04 -10.75 11.52
C ARG A 135 28.64 -10.00 10.34
N GLU A 136 29.95 -10.02 10.14
CA GLU A 136 30.60 -9.32 9.03
C GLU A 136 30.19 -9.90 7.67
N THR A 137 30.15 -11.22 7.55
CA THR A 137 29.69 -11.87 6.31
C THR A 137 28.22 -11.51 6.00
N GLY A 138 27.35 -11.49 7.02
CA GLY A 138 25.96 -11.04 6.88
C GLY A 138 25.87 -9.58 6.45
N ARG A 139 26.67 -8.70 7.05
CA ARG A 139 26.75 -7.27 6.70
C ARG A 139 27.08 -7.07 5.22
N LEU A 140 28.08 -7.77 4.70
CA LEU A 140 28.47 -7.65 3.28
C LEU A 140 27.36 -8.10 2.33
N ILE A 141 26.64 -9.19 2.67
CA ILE A 141 25.48 -9.66 1.89
C ILE A 141 24.36 -8.61 1.90
N GLY A 142 24.06 -8.06 3.10
CA GLY A 142 23.03 -7.03 3.24
C GLY A 142 23.33 -5.75 2.45
N GLU A 143 24.57 -5.28 2.47
CA GLU A 143 24.98 -4.12 1.65
C GLU A 143 24.83 -4.38 0.14
N ALA A 144 25.21 -5.57 -0.32
CA ALA A 144 25.06 -5.93 -1.74
C ALA A 144 23.59 -5.99 -2.15
N ALA A 145 22.73 -6.60 -1.32
CA ALA A 145 21.28 -6.69 -1.57
C ALA A 145 20.62 -5.30 -1.56
N ALA A 146 21.02 -4.42 -0.63
CA ALA A 146 20.54 -3.03 -0.60
C ALA A 146 20.87 -2.28 -1.88
N ARG A 147 22.12 -2.35 -2.36
CA ARG A 147 22.52 -1.71 -3.62
C ARG A 147 21.69 -2.20 -4.80
N ALA A 148 21.44 -3.49 -4.90
CA ALA A 148 20.60 -4.07 -5.95
C ALA A 148 19.14 -3.55 -5.88
N ALA A 149 18.54 -3.55 -4.67
CA ALA A 149 17.17 -3.10 -4.47
C ALA A 149 16.98 -1.59 -4.68
N ILE A 150 17.96 -0.76 -4.29
CA ILE A 150 17.94 0.71 -4.53
C ILE A 150 17.88 1.00 -6.03
N SER A 151 18.62 0.25 -6.84
CA SER A 151 18.68 0.44 -8.29
C SER A 151 17.45 -0.09 -9.03
N ALA A 152 16.61 -0.90 -8.38
CA ALA A 152 15.43 -1.51 -8.99
C ALA A 152 14.19 -0.60 -8.96
N GLY A 153 13.27 -0.77 -9.92
CA GLY A 153 11.92 -0.20 -9.90
C GLY A 153 11.86 1.34 -9.93
N GLY A 154 12.84 2.01 -10.50
CA GLY A 154 12.89 3.46 -10.60
C GLY A 154 11.88 4.08 -11.56
N ILE A 155 11.86 5.40 -11.65
CA ILE A 155 11.04 6.16 -12.60
C ILE A 155 11.49 5.83 -14.02
N ASP A 156 10.52 5.62 -14.91
CA ASP A 156 10.77 5.51 -16.34
C ASP A 156 10.68 6.90 -16.98
N PRO A 157 11.80 7.48 -17.43
CA PRO A 157 11.80 8.82 -18.01
C PRO A 157 11.04 8.90 -19.35
N ALA A 158 10.76 7.76 -19.99
CA ALA A 158 9.97 7.71 -21.22
C ALA A 158 8.48 7.90 -20.99
N ILE A 159 7.99 7.76 -19.74
CA ILE A 159 6.58 7.95 -19.42
C ILE A 159 6.30 9.44 -19.19
N ALA A 160 5.71 10.09 -20.18
CA ALA A 160 5.33 11.49 -20.08
C ALA A 160 4.18 11.70 -19.08
N GLN A 161 4.31 12.71 -18.23
CA GLN A 161 3.24 13.17 -17.36
C GLN A 161 2.38 14.18 -18.13
N THR A 162 1.08 13.88 -18.27
CA THR A 162 0.14 14.81 -18.91
C THR A 162 -0.48 15.70 -17.83
N PRO A 163 -0.33 17.04 -17.94
CA PRO A 163 -0.96 17.96 -17.00
C PRO A 163 -2.49 17.80 -16.99
N TYR A 164 -3.09 17.91 -15.81
CA TYR A 164 -4.55 17.92 -15.69
C TYR A 164 -5.15 19.07 -16.47
N ARG A 165 -6.18 18.76 -17.25
CA ARG A 165 -7.02 19.74 -17.94
C ARG A 165 -8.47 19.50 -17.50
N PRO A 166 -9.13 20.48 -16.86
CA PRO A 166 -10.53 20.33 -16.46
C PRO A 166 -11.41 20.20 -17.71
N ARG A 167 -12.35 19.28 -17.64
CA ARG A 167 -13.41 19.09 -18.61
C ARG A 167 -14.74 19.15 -17.89
N THR A 168 -15.79 19.67 -18.52
CA THR A 168 -17.10 19.88 -17.92
C THR A 168 -18.19 19.02 -18.55
N THR A 169 -17.81 18.08 -19.41
CA THR A 169 -18.75 17.12 -19.98
C THR A 169 -19.32 16.21 -18.88
N PRO A 170 -20.63 15.93 -18.85
CA PRO A 170 -21.20 14.97 -17.90
C PRO A 170 -20.47 13.63 -17.94
N GLY A 171 -20.20 13.06 -16.76
CA GLY A 171 -19.37 11.86 -16.60
C GLY A 171 -17.89 12.11 -16.40
N GLU A 172 -17.38 13.28 -16.75
CA GLU A 172 -15.97 13.61 -16.58
C GLU A 172 -15.67 14.24 -15.21
N TRP A 173 -14.50 13.90 -14.66
CA TRP A 173 -14.08 14.38 -13.36
C TRP A 173 -13.67 15.85 -13.38
N VAL A 174 -14.21 16.59 -12.43
CA VAL A 174 -13.79 17.94 -12.09
C VAL A 174 -13.17 17.94 -10.70
N ALA A 175 -12.05 18.62 -10.52
CA ALA A 175 -11.38 18.72 -9.24
C ALA A 175 -12.28 19.37 -8.19
N THR A 176 -12.42 18.72 -7.04
CA THR A 176 -13.24 19.20 -5.91
C THR A 176 -12.46 20.07 -4.94
N ALA A 177 -11.15 20.15 -5.09
CA ALA A 177 -10.22 20.97 -4.34
C ALA A 177 -8.97 21.27 -5.17
N LEU A 178 -8.23 22.30 -4.82
CA LEU A 178 -6.93 22.63 -5.39
C LEU A 178 -5.86 22.52 -4.30
N PRO A 179 -4.66 22.11 -4.67
CA PRO A 179 -4.19 21.70 -5.99
C PRO A 179 -4.71 20.33 -6.41
N VAL A 180 -4.70 20.08 -7.73
CA VAL A 180 -5.07 18.78 -8.28
C VAL A 180 -3.97 17.76 -8.01
N TYR A 181 -4.33 16.62 -7.43
CA TYR A 181 -3.40 15.51 -7.23
C TYR A 181 -3.11 14.81 -8.57
N GLN A 182 -1.86 14.82 -8.97
CA GLN A 182 -1.37 14.05 -10.11
C GLN A 182 -0.50 12.89 -9.60
N PRO A 183 -0.92 11.63 -9.75
CA PRO A 183 -0.14 10.51 -9.24
C PRO A 183 1.08 10.26 -10.12
N TYR A 184 2.27 10.53 -9.63
CA TYR A 184 3.53 10.11 -10.26
C TYR A 184 3.71 8.59 -10.26
N THR A 185 2.87 7.86 -9.56
CA THR A 185 2.95 6.39 -9.48
C THR A 185 2.88 5.71 -10.85
N THR A 186 2.23 6.35 -11.83
CA THR A 186 2.14 5.83 -13.20
C THR A 186 3.44 5.95 -13.99
N ALA A 187 4.43 6.72 -13.52
CA ALA A 187 5.71 6.92 -14.19
C ALA A 187 6.78 5.88 -13.78
N PHE A 188 6.50 5.01 -12.84
CA PHE A 188 7.46 3.98 -12.41
C PHE A 188 7.45 2.78 -13.35
N ARG A 189 8.60 2.08 -13.39
CA ARG A 189 8.66 0.73 -13.94
C ARG A 189 7.93 -0.21 -13.01
N PRO A 190 6.97 -1.01 -13.52
CA PRO A 190 6.29 -2.00 -12.70
C PRO A 190 7.26 -3.05 -12.16
N TRP A 191 6.90 -3.64 -11.01
CA TRP A 191 7.60 -4.80 -10.45
C TRP A 191 7.16 -6.12 -11.09
N ILE A 192 5.87 -6.23 -11.40
CA ILE A 192 5.18 -7.47 -11.76
C ILE A 192 4.51 -7.32 -13.14
N LEU A 193 3.83 -6.20 -13.33
CA LEU A 193 3.08 -5.95 -14.55
C LEU A 193 4.01 -5.65 -15.73
N PRO A 194 3.70 -6.11 -16.94
CA PRO A 194 4.42 -5.66 -18.14
C PRO A 194 4.27 -4.16 -18.37
N ARG A 195 3.09 -3.62 -18.09
CA ARG A 195 2.70 -2.20 -18.24
C ARG A 195 1.57 -1.85 -17.27
N ALA A 196 1.43 -0.59 -16.91
CA ALA A 196 0.39 -0.12 -15.99
C ALA A 196 -1.05 -0.42 -16.48
N ASP A 197 -1.28 -0.41 -17.79
CA ASP A 197 -2.59 -0.67 -18.42
C ASP A 197 -2.93 -2.16 -18.64
N SER A 198 -2.03 -3.08 -18.27
CA SER A 198 -2.19 -4.53 -18.51
C SER A 198 -3.42 -5.14 -17.82
N VAL A 199 -3.88 -4.53 -16.76
CA VAL A 199 -5.05 -4.96 -15.97
C VAL A 199 -6.14 -3.89 -15.90
N ARG A 200 -6.16 -2.96 -16.87
CA ARG A 200 -7.20 -1.92 -16.94
C ARG A 200 -8.57 -2.56 -17.08
N PRO A 201 -9.55 -2.23 -16.22
CA PRO A 201 -10.90 -2.76 -16.31
C PRO A 201 -11.63 -2.21 -17.52
N GLY A 202 -12.76 -2.81 -17.88
CA GLY A 202 -13.68 -2.22 -18.85
C GLY A 202 -14.16 -0.83 -18.42
N PRO A 203 -14.81 -0.07 -19.32
CA PRO A 203 -15.30 1.28 -19.03
C PRO A 203 -16.36 1.27 -17.92
N PRO A 204 -16.53 2.41 -17.19
CA PRO A 204 -17.65 2.57 -16.29
C PRO A 204 -18.99 2.43 -17.06
N PRO A 205 -20.12 2.12 -16.38
CA PRO A 205 -21.42 2.01 -17.02
C PRO A 205 -21.79 3.30 -17.75
N ALA A 206 -22.46 3.16 -18.90
CA ALA A 206 -23.03 4.31 -19.59
C ALA A 206 -24.00 5.06 -18.65
N LEU A 207 -23.98 6.40 -18.67
CA LEU A 207 -24.80 7.23 -17.78
C LEU A 207 -26.31 7.00 -17.95
N THR A 208 -26.73 6.56 -19.12
CA THR A 208 -28.14 6.23 -19.44
C THR A 208 -28.52 4.80 -19.03
N SER A 209 -27.60 4.00 -18.46
CA SER A 209 -27.88 2.60 -18.12
C SER A 209 -28.57 2.44 -16.76
N GLU A 210 -29.32 1.35 -16.61
CA GLU A 210 -29.93 0.96 -15.34
C GLU A 210 -28.86 0.69 -14.24
N ARG A 211 -27.70 0.15 -14.63
CA ARG A 211 -26.60 -0.07 -13.69
C ARG A 211 -26.08 1.23 -13.11
N TRP A 212 -25.93 2.26 -13.94
CA TRP A 212 -25.57 3.60 -13.48
C TRP A 212 -26.61 4.13 -12.49
N ALA A 213 -27.88 4.16 -12.86
CA ALA A 213 -28.95 4.69 -12.03
C ALA A 213 -29.04 3.99 -10.67
N ARG A 214 -28.93 2.67 -10.65
CA ARG A 214 -28.95 1.88 -9.41
C ARG A 214 -27.78 2.24 -8.49
N ASP A 215 -26.56 2.27 -9.02
CA ASP A 215 -25.35 2.50 -8.21
C ASP A 215 -25.24 3.99 -7.81
N TYR A 216 -25.74 4.91 -8.62
CA TYR A 216 -25.92 6.32 -8.28
C TYR A 216 -26.90 6.49 -7.10
N GLU A 217 -28.08 5.90 -7.18
CA GLU A 217 -29.09 6.00 -6.12
C GLU A 217 -28.61 5.36 -4.81
N GLU A 218 -27.88 4.26 -4.89
CA GLU A 218 -27.28 3.65 -3.70
C GLU A 218 -26.36 4.64 -2.97
N VAL A 219 -25.45 5.29 -3.68
CA VAL A 219 -24.53 6.28 -3.09
C VAL A 219 -25.29 7.53 -2.63
N ARG A 220 -26.23 8.04 -3.42
CA ARG A 220 -27.05 9.21 -3.04
C ARG A 220 -27.75 8.96 -1.71
N ARG A 221 -28.39 7.81 -1.55
CA ARG A 221 -29.15 7.44 -0.36
C ARG A 221 -28.27 7.11 0.85
N LEU A 222 -27.18 6.34 0.68
CA LEU A 222 -26.37 5.82 1.78
C LEU A 222 -25.15 6.68 2.08
N GLY A 223 -24.58 7.36 1.07
CA GLY A 223 -23.30 8.04 1.16
C GLY A 223 -23.38 9.48 1.64
N GLY A 224 -24.58 10.06 1.68
CA GLY A 224 -24.78 11.46 2.09
C GLY A 224 -24.41 11.70 3.57
N ARG A 225 -23.93 12.93 3.88
CA ARG A 225 -23.60 13.33 5.24
C ARG A 225 -24.76 13.10 6.21
N ASP A 226 -25.95 13.52 5.82
CA ASP A 226 -27.17 13.50 6.64
C ASP A 226 -28.09 12.32 6.30
N SER A 227 -27.53 11.23 5.74
CA SER A 227 -28.28 10.04 5.38
C SER A 227 -29.01 9.44 6.59
N THR A 228 -30.33 9.32 6.48
CA THR A 228 -31.21 8.60 7.45
C THR A 228 -31.33 7.11 7.15
N ALA A 229 -30.89 6.68 5.96
CA ALA A 229 -30.89 5.27 5.55
C ALA A 229 -29.66 4.48 6.03
N ARG A 230 -28.61 5.18 6.50
CA ARG A 230 -27.38 4.59 7.00
C ARG A 230 -27.44 4.44 8.52
N THR A 231 -27.08 3.24 9.03
CA THR A 231 -27.02 3.00 10.47
C THR A 231 -25.80 3.65 11.12
N PRO A 232 -25.80 3.85 12.46
CA PRO A 232 -24.61 4.33 13.19
C PRO A 232 -23.38 3.42 13.00
N HIS A 233 -23.58 2.09 12.96
CA HIS A 233 -22.50 1.14 12.69
C HIS A 233 -21.91 1.32 11.29
N GLN A 234 -22.73 1.52 10.26
CA GLN A 234 -22.27 1.80 8.91
C GLN A 234 -21.53 3.14 8.81
N THR A 235 -21.96 4.13 9.58
CA THR A 235 -21.24 5.42 9.68
C THR A 235 -19.84 5.26 10.27
N LEU A 236 -19.73 4.47 11.35
CA LEU A 236 -18.45 4.15 11.96
C LEU A 236 -17.56 3.36 11.00
N MET A 237 -18.10 2.35 10.31
CA MET A 237 -17.40 1.55 9.30
C MET A 237 -16.81 2.45 8.21
N ALA A 238 -17.59 3.38 7.63
CA ALA A 238 -17.11 4.30 6.62
C ALA A 238 -15.93 5.15 7.09
N ARG A 239 -16.00 5.68 8.32
CA ARG A 239 -14.93 6.48 8.91
C ARG A 239 -13.70 5.66 9.29
N TYR A 240 -13.90 4.46 9.80
CA TYR A 240 -12.84 3.54 10.20
C TYR A 240 -11.97 3.12 9.00
N ARG A 241 -12.58 2.92 7.83
CA ARG A 241 -11.91 2.48 6.60
C ARG A 241 -11.34 3.62 5.74
N ILE A 242 -11.30 4.87 6.23
CA ILE A 242 -10.63 5.96 5.48
C ILE A 242 -9.13 5.67 5.34
N THR A 243 -8.48 5.24 6.43
CA THR A 243 -7.06 4.88 6.43
C THR A 243 -6.87 3.58 7.23
N PRO A 244 -7.24 2.43 6.65
CA PRO A 244 -7.07 1.14 7.32
C PRO A 244 -5.58 0.80 7.45
N ASP A 245 -5.22 0.15 8.56
CA ASP A 245 -3.88 -0.33 8.80
C ASP A 245 -3.90 -1.85 8.99
N MET A 246 -3.17 -2.55 8.11
CA MET A 246 -3.09 -4.02 8.08
C MET A 246 -1.89 -4.57 8.85
N MET A 247 -1.04 -3.71 9.42
CA MET A 247 0.14 -4.17 10.17
C MET A 247 -0.20 -5.17 11.29
N PRO A 248 -1.34 -5.05 12.02
CA PRO A 248 -1.71 -6.07 13.01
C PRO A 248 -1.88 -7.47 12.40
N SER A 249 -2.40 -7.59 11.17
CA SER A 249 -2.51 -8.88 10.47
C SER A 249 -1.18 -9.38 9.94
N LEU A 250 -0.36 -8.48 9.38
CA LEU A 250 0.94 -8.84 8.82
C LEU A 250 1.90 -9.31 9.92
N ARG A 251 1.95 -8.60 11.06
CA ARG A 251 2.71 -9.04 12.25
C ARG A 251 2.25 -10.39 12.73
N TYR A 252 0.95 -10.55 12.89
CA TYR A 252 0.39 -11.83 13.33
C TYR A 252 0.78 -12.99 12.38
N ALA A 253 0.79 -12.74 11.07
CA ALA A 253 1.23 -13.73 10.08
C ALA A 253 2.73 -14.04 10.21
N ALA A 254 3.56 -13.01 10.42
CA ALA A 254 5.01 -13.15 10.57
C ALA A 254 5.40 -13.86 11.87
N ASP A 255 4.66 -13.62 12.96
CA ASP A 255 4.89 -14.25 14.27
C ASP A 255 4.36 -15.70 14.34
N ALA A 256 3.75 -16.20 13.27
CA ALA A 256 3.22 -17.57 13.25
C ALA A 256 4.34 -18.59 13.44
N SER A 257 4.11 -19.57 14.33
CA SER A 257 5.06 -20.62 14.65
C SER A 257 5.57 -21.36 13.41
N GLY A 258 6.88 -21.52 13.31
CA GLY A 258 7.54 -22.28 12.24
C GLY A 258 7.83 -21.52 10.95
N ARG A 259 7.51 -20.25 10.85
CA ARG A 259 7.94 -19.42 9.70
C ARG A 259 9.42 -19.07 9.84
N ALA A 260 10.15 -19.20 8.74
CA ALA A 260 11.52 -18.75 8.67
C ALA A 260 11.61 -17.25 8.32
N PRO A 261 12.67 -16.53 8.72
CA PRO A 261 12.86 -15.11 8.37
C PRO A 261 12.73 -14.80 6.88
N VAL A 262 13.25 -15.66 6.01
CA VAL A 262 13.14 -15.50 4.55
C VAL A 262 11.69 -15.59 4.05
N GLU A 263 10.82 -16.35 4.71
CA GLU A 263 9.39 -16.45 4.36
C GLU A 263 8.66 -15.15 4.72
N ASN A 264 9.01 -14.56 5.86
CA ASN A 264 8.46 -13.26 6.27
C ASN A 264 8.94 -12.14 5.35
N ALA A 265 10.22 -12.08 5.05
CA ALA A 265 10.78 -11.08 4.13
C ALA A 265 10.14 -11.20 2.72
N ARG A 266 9.92 -12.45 2.23
CA ARG A 266 9.19 -12.68 0.97
C ARG A 266 7.77 -12.14 1.02
N MET A 267 7.03 -12.41 2.09
CA MET A 267 5.64 -11.91 2.26
C MET A 267 5.59 -10.38 2.18
N PHE A 268 6.47 -9.69 2.89
CA PHE A 268 6.51 -8.23 2.85
C PHE A 268 6.98 -7.68 1.50
N ALA A 269 7.96 -8.32 0.86
CA ALA A 269 8.43 -7.92 -0.46
C ALA A 269 7.33 -8.09 -1.53
N LEU A 270 6.66 -9.25 -1.57
CA LEU A 270 5.53 -9.48 -2.46
C LEU A 270 4.40 -8.48 -2.21
N MET A 271 4.05 -8.25 -0.93
CA MET A 271 3.00 -7.29 -0.57
C MET A 271 3.35 -5.89 -1.08
N GLY A 272 4.56 -5.42 -0.85
CA GLY A 272 5.02 -4.11 -1.33
C GLY A 272 4.94 -3.98 -2.86
N MET A 273 5.49 -4.96 -3.59
CA MET A 273 5.47 -4.98 -5.06
C MET A 273 4.04 -5.02 -5.61
N VAL A 274 3.18 -5.84 -5.03
CA VAL A 274 1.76 -5.95 -5.42
C VAL A 274 1.01 -4.64 -5.17
N LEU A 275 1.23 -3.99 -4.04
CA LEU A 275 0.57 -2.72 -3.71
C LEU A 275 1.05 -1.57 -4.61
N ASP A 276 2.34 -1.50 -4.91
CA ASP A 276 2.91 -0.52 -5.83
C ASP A 276 2.31 -0.65 -7.23
N ASP A 277 2.29 -1.87 -7.78
CA ASP A 277 1.77 -2.11 -9.13
C ASP A 277 0.24 -1.98 -9.19
N THR A 278 -0.47 -2.37 -8.13
CA THR A 278 -1.92 -2.13 -8.00
C THR A 278 -2.24 -0.64 -7.98
N SER A 279 -1.47 0.16 -7.25
CA SER A 279 -1.61 1.61 -7.21
C SER A 279 -1.34 2.23 -8.58
N MET A 280 -0.30 1.75 -9.28
CA MET A 280 0.04 2.19 -10.63
C MET A 280 -1.07 1.89 -11.63
N ALA A 281 -1.56 0.66 -11.68
CA ALA A 281 -2.63 0.24 -12.59
C ALA A 281 -3.94 0.99 -12.31
N THR A 282 -4.27 1.16 -11.02
CA THR A 282 -5.45 1.93 -10.62
C THR A 282 -5.33 3.40 -10.99
N GLY A 283 -4.14 3.99 -10.79
CA GLY A 283 -3.85 5.38 -11.16
C GLY A 283 -3.94 5.60 -12.67
N GLU A 284 -3.40 4.68 -13.45
CA GLU A 284 -3.48 4.68 -14.91
C GLU A 284 -4.95 4.64 -15.38
N ALA A 285 -5.73 3.70 -14.88
CA ALA A 285 -7.15 3.56 -15.24
C ALA A 285 -7.95 4.82 -14.84
N LYS A 286 -7.64 5.44 -13.69
CA LYS A 286 -8.27 6.71 -13.26
C LYS A 286 -8.01 7.84 -14.25
N LEU A 287 -6.79 7.98 -14.73
CA LEU A 287 -6.42 9.01 -15.71
C LEU A 287 -7.06 8.72 -17.07
N HIS A 288 -7.14 7.44 -17.47
CA HIS A 288 -7.73 7.00 -18.73
C HIS A 288 -9.22 7.30 -18.79
N TYR A 289 -10.00 6.92 -17.75
CA TYR A 289 -11.45 7.07 -17.74
C TYR A 289 -11.90 8.44 -17.26
N ASN A 290 -11.12 9.13 -16.47
CA ASN A 290 -11.38 10.47 -15.93
C ASN A 290 -12.81 10.65 -15.41
N PHE A 291 -13.34 9.68 -14.66
CA PHE A 291 -14.75 9.58 -14.29
C PHE A 291 -15.10 10.46 -13.08
N TRP A 292 -16.24 11.08 -13.09
CA TRP A 292 -16.70 12.01 -12.07
C TRP A 292 -17.04 11.38 -10.71
N ARG A 293 -16.87 12.17 -9.65
CA ARG A 293 -17.18 11.74 -8.29
C ARG A 293 -18.69 11.83 -7.99
N PRO A 294 -19.21 11.04 -7.00
CA PRO A 294 -20.60 11.11 -6.57
C PRO A 294 -21.08 12.53 -6.25
N VAL A 295 -20.26 13.34 -5.57
CA VAL A 295 -20.62 14.72 -5.24
C VAL A 295 -20.90 15.56 -6.49
N THR A 296 -20.11 15.39 -7.56
CA THR A 296 -20.33 16.10 -8.82
C THR A 296 -21.56 15.57 -9.54
N ALA A 297 -21.69 14.24 -9.65
CA ALA A 297 -22.81 13.61 -10.33
C ALA A 297 -24.17 13.88 -9.65
N ILE A 298 -24.22 13.73 -8.31
CA ILE A 298 -25.49 13.87 -7.58
C ILE A 298 -25.96 15.32 -7.56
N ARG A 299 -25.04 16.28 -7.49
CA ARG A 299 -25.41 17.71 -7.55
C ARG A 299 -25.89 18.14 -8.93
N ASN A 300 -25.56 17.41 -9.99
CA ASN A 300 -25.90 17.70 -11.38
C ASN A 300 -26.58 16.48 -12.04
N GLY A 301 -27.47 15.78 -11.32
CA GLY A 301 -28.07 14.54 -11.78
C GLY A 301 -28.86 14.69 -13.08
N GLU A 302 -29.40 15.88 -13.35
CA GLU A 302 -30.10 16.18 -14.61
C GLU A 302 -29.19 16.17 -15.84
N ALA A 303 -27.89 16.27 -15.67
CA ALA A 303 -26.93 16.36 -16.78
C ALA A 303 -26.59 15.00 -17.40
N ASP A 304 -26.91 13.87 -16.76
CA ASP A 304 -26.58 12.53 -17.25
C ASP A 304 -27.57 11.94 -18.26
N ASN A 305 -28.64 12.67 -18.56
CA ASN A 305 -29.75 12.23 -19.45
C ASN A 305 -30.40 10.91 -19.00
N ASN A 306 -30.42 10.61 -17.68
CA ASN A 306 -31.06 9.44 -17.12
C ASN A 306 -32.24 9.86 -16.22
N GLN A 307 -33.45 9.57 -16.63
CA GLN A 307 -34.65 9.97 -15.86
C GLN A 307 -34.78 9.28 -14.49
N ALA A 308 -34.01 8.22 -14.25
CA ALA A 308 -34.00 7.51 -12.97
C ALA A 308 -33.02 8.10 -11.95
N THR A 309 -32.18 9.05 -12.36
CA THR A 309 -31.27 9.79 -11.47
C THR A 309 -31.86 11.15 -11.12
N GLN A 310 -31.88 11.49 -9.84
CA GLN A 310 -32.40 12.78 -9.36
C GLN A 310 -31.28 13.64 -8.82
N ALA A 311 -31.22 14.89 -9.27
CA ALA A 311 -30.27 15.86 -8.74
C ALA A 311 -30.61 16.23 -7.29
N ASP A 312 -29.56 16.42 -6.49
CA ASP A 312 -29.61 17.02 -5.17
C ASP A 312 -28.46 18.02 -5.05
N PRO A 313 -28.71 19.31 -5.39
CA PRO A 313 -27.66 20.33 -5.40
C PRO A 313 -26.99 20.60 -4.04
N ALA A 314 -27.66 20.22 -2.95
CA ALA A 314 -27.14 20.37 -1.59
C ALA A 314 -26.43 19.11 -1.06
N TRP A 315 -26.42 18.03 -1.83
CA TRP A 315 -25.85 16.76 -1.37
C TRP A 315 -24.35 16.88 -1.04
N GLU A 316 -23.97 16.35 0.10
CA GLU A 316 -22.58 16.27 0.55
C GLU A 316 -22.22 14.87 1.00
N PRO A 317 -21.02 14.36 0.66
CA PRO A 317 -20.58 13.04 1.11
C PRO A 317 -20.30 13.02 2.61
N LEU A 318 -20.40 11.84 3.22
CA LEU A 318 -20.05 11.63 4.63
C LEU A 318 -18.57 11.90 4.91
N ILE A 319 -17.70 11.53 4.00
CA ILE A 319 -16.25 11.75 4.13
C ILE A 319 -15.75 12.63 2.99
N ALA A 320 -14.61 13.29 3.22
CA ALA A 320 -14.00 14.16 2.22
C ALA A 320 -13.78 13.42 0.89
N THR A 321 -14.19 14.04 -0.21
CA THR A 321 -13.99 13.49 -1.55
C THR A 321 -12.50 13.54 -1.91
N PRO A 322 -11.89 12.40 -2.28
CA PRO A 322 -10.50 12.39 -2.76
C PRO A 322 -10.34 13.19 -4.05
N ASN A 323 -9.30 14.03 -4.11
CA ASN A 323 -9.07 14.96 -5.22
C ASN A 323 -8.38 14.30 -6.43
N HIS A 324 -9.00 13.25 -6.96
CA HIS A 324 -8.59 12.52 -8.17
C HIS A 324 -9.82 11.82 -8.78
N PRO A 325 -9.77 11.38 -10.07
CA PRO A 325 -10.90 10.70 -10.73
C PRO A 325 -11.45 9.53 -9.92
N GLU A 326 -12.75 9.29 -10.12
CA GLU A 326 -13.49 8.32 -9.30
C GLU A 326 -13.12 6.88 -9.63
N TYR A 327 -13.18 6.48 -10.91
CA TYR A 327 -13.14 5.09 -11.38
C TYR A 327 -11.75 4.65 -11.83
N PRO A 328 -11.29 3.45 -11.41
CA PRO A 328 -11.85 2.53 -10.40
C PRO A 328 -11.44 2.89 -8.96
N CYS A 329 -12.07 2.26 -7.95
CA CYS A 329 -11.82 2.50 -6.53
C CYS A 329 -10.43 2.03 -6.07
N ALA A 330 -9.56 2.94 -5.62
CA ALA A 330 -8.21 2.61 -5.16
C ALA A 330 -8.18 1.83 -3.83
N HIS A 331 -9.05 2.15 -2.87
CA HIS A 331 -9.15 1.40 -1.62
C HIS A 331 -9.56 -0.05 -1.87
N CYS A 332 -10.47 -0.26 -2.81
CA CYS A 332 -10.97 -1.59 -3.16
C CYS A 332 -9.90 -2.40 -3.89
N SER A 333 -9.07 -1.76 -4.74
CA SER A 333 -7.96 -2.44 -5.38
C SER A 333 -6.87 -2.84 -4.37
N THR A 334 -6.53 -1.97 -3.43
CA THR A 334 -5.66 -2.32 -2.29
C THR A 334 -6.23 -3.48 -1.49
N ALA A 335 -7.55 -3.46 -1.19
CA ALA A 335 -8.19 -4.53 -0.43
C ALA A 335 -8.14 -5.87 -1.15
N GLY A 336 -8.47 -5.90 -2.44
CA GLY A 336 -8.38 -7.10 -3.26
C GLY A 336 -6.95 -7.65 -3.35
N ALA A 337 -5.96 -6.78 -3.51
CA ALA A 337 -4.56 -7.14 -3.57
C ALA A 337 -4.06 -7.79 -2.26
N VAL A 338 -4.30 -7.13 -1.12
CA VAL A 338 -3.92 -7.66 0.20
C VAL A 338 -4.61 -8.99 0.48
N ALA A 339 -5.91 -9.08 0.21
CA ALA A 339 -6.67 -10.31 0.46
C ALA A 339 -6.13 -11.50 -0.32
N GLU A 340 -5.75 -11.32 -1.58
CA GLU A 340 -5.21 -12.40 -2.43
C GLU A 340 -3.83 -12.85 -1.94
N VAL A 341 -2.90 -11.91 -1.64
CA VAL A 341 -1.57 -12.24 -1.10
C VAL A 341 -1.71 -12.95 0.24
N MET A 342 -2.48 -12.40 1.17
CA MET A 342 -2.62 -12.97 2.51
C MET A 342 -3.36 -14.29 2.51
N THR A 343 -4.30 -14.51 1.59
CA THR A 343 -4.94 -15.82 1.40
C THR A 343 -3.91 -16.89 1.03
N ALA A 344 -2.95 -16.54 0.18
CA ALA A 344 -1.88 -17.46 -0.19
C ALA A 344 -0.88 -17.71 0.95
N GLU A 345 -0.62 -16.71 1.79
CA GLU A 345 0.37 -16.80 2.88
C GLU A 345 -0.17 -17.47 4.16
N VAL A 346 -1.42 -17.20 4.53
CA VAL A 346 -1.99 -17.64 5.82
C VAL A 346 -3.40 -18.26 5.72
N GLY A 347 -3.87 -18.49 4.50
CA GLY A 347 -5.21 -19.04 4.24
C GLY A 347 -6.32 -17.99 4.20
N ALA A 348 -7.44 -18.33 3.57
CA ALA A 348 -8.59 -17.43 3.39
C ALA A 348 -9.25 -17.01 4.71
N ARG A 349 -9.18 -17.88 5.73
CA ARG A 349 -9.72 -17.69 7.07
C ARG A 349 -8.62 -17.98 8.09
N PRO A 350 -7.79 -16.99 8.43
CA PRO A 350 -6.73 -17.20 9.41
C PRO A 350 -7.34 -17.54 10.79
N ALA A 351 -6.70 -18.43 11.55
CA ALA A 351 -7.24 -18.96 12.82
C ALA A 351 -7.63 -17.89 13.85
N HIS A 352 -6.96 -16.74 13.82
CA HIS A 352 -7.23 -15.62 14.73
C HIS A 352 -7.92 -14.44 14.05
N GLY A 353 -8.51 -14.68 12.88
CA GLY A 353 -9.19 -13.68 12.09
C GLY A 353 -8.26 -12.64 11.45
N VAL A 354 -8.82 -11.77 10.64
CA VAL A 354 -8.15 -10.65 10.00
C VAL A 354 -8.20 -9.45 10.93
N ARG A 355 -7.04 -9.00 11.42
CA ARG A 355 -6.89 -7.90 12.37
C ARG A 355 -6.60 -6.60 11.64
N VAL A 356 -7.44 -5.60 11.87
CA VAL A 356 -7.33 -4.29 11.21
C VAL A 356 -7.43 -3.19 12.26
N SER A 357 -6.50 -2.25 12.24
CA SER A 357 -6.60 -0.97 12.96
C SER A 357 -6.96 0.18 12.01
N SER A 358 -7.22 1.35 12.57
CA SER A 358 -7.53 2.56 11.79
C SER A 358 -6.63 3.71 12.20
N ARG A 359 -5.94 4.27 11.24
CA ARG A 359 -5.20 5.53 11.46
C ARG A 359 -6.10 6.76 11.45
N SER A 360 -7.31 6.63 10.87
CA SER A 360 -8.32 7.70 10.90
C SER A 360 -9.00 7.84 12.27
N ILE A 361 -9.06 6.74 13.04
CA ILE A 361 -9.61 6.69 14.40
C ILE A 361 -8.62 5.89 15.27
N PRO A 362 -7.48 6.47 15.65
CA PRO A 362 -6.42 5.73 16.38
C PRO A 362 -6.86 5.17 17.73
N SER A 363 -7.85 5.80 18.37
CA SER A 363 -8.43 5.36 19.64
C SER A 363 -9.43 4.18 19.50
N ALA A 364 -9.83 3.85 18.27
CA ALA A 364 -10.74 2.72 18.07
C ALA A 364 -10.00 1.39 18.25
N ALA A 365 -10.73 0.40 18.81
CA ALA A 365 -10.19 -0.94 18.98
C ALA A 365 -9.84 -1.58 17.62
N VAL A 366 -8.83 -2.46 17.63
CA VAL A 366 -8.54 -3.34 16.50
C VAL A 366 -9.77 -4.19 16.20
N GLN A 367 -10.24 -4.13 14.97
CA GLN A 367 -11.34 -4.99 14.51
C GLN A 367 -10.78 -6.35 14.08
N VAL A 368 -11.56 -7.41 14.33
CA VAL A 368 -11.24 -8.78 13.93
C VAL A 368 -12.36 -9.29 13.03
N LEU A 369 -12.01 -9.61 11.79
CA LEU A 369 -12.93 -10.09 10.77
C LEU A 369 -12.69 -11.59 10.50
N PRO A 370 -13.73 -12.38 10.15
CA PRO A 370 -13.59 -13.82 9.99
C PRO A 370 -12.72 -14.25 8.81
N SER A 371 -12.65 -13.43 7.75
CA SER A 371 -11.93 -13.77 6.52
C SER A 371 -11.44 -12.53 5.78
N TRP A 372 -10.51 -12.74 4.83
CA TRP A 372 -10.05 -11.69 3.92
C TRP A 372 -11.17 -11.17 3.02
N ASP A 373 -12.10 -12.04 2.61
CA ASP A 373 -13.26 -11.61 1.82
C ASP A 373 -14.25 -10.78 2.63
N ASP A 374 -14.40 -11.05 3.95
CA ASP A 374 -15.17 -10.18 4.83
C ASP A 374 -14.57 -8.78 4.91
N TRP A 375 -13.25 -8.70 5.01
CA TRP A 375 -12.55 -7.42 4.99
C TRP A 375 -12.70 -6.68 3.66
N VAL A 376 -12.56 -7.36 2.53
CA VAL A 376 -12.78 -6.76 1.20
C VAL A 376 -14.20 -6.22 1.08
N ARG A 377 -15.22 -7.00 1.49
CA ARG A 377 -16.62 -6.56 1.47
C ARG A 377 -16.84 -5.30 2.31
N GLU A 378 -16.25 -5.25 3.52
CA GLU A 378 -16.36 -4.05 4.35
C GLU A 378 -15.67 -2.83 3.73
N VAL A 379 -14.47 -3.00 3.15
CA VAL A 379 -13.79 -1.90 2.45
C VAL A 379 -14.66 -1.40 1.30
N ASN A 380 -15.14 -2.29 0.43
CA ASN A 380 -16.01 -1.93 -0.70
C ASN A 380 -17.24 -1.16 -0.24
N LEU A 381 -17.96 -1.69 0.74
CA LEU A 381 -19.17 -1.05 1.29
C LEU A 381 -18.84 0.32 1.92
N SER A 382 -17.73 0.42 2.64
CA SER A 382 -17.33 1.66 3.31
C SER A 382 -17.14 2.83 2.34
N ARG A 383 -16.77 2.57 1.09
CA ARG A 383 -16.57 3.61 0.07
C ARG A 383 -17.90 4.15 -0.44
N THR A 384 -18.91 3.28 -0.62
CA THR A 384 -20.28 3.67 -0.92
C THR A 384 -20.91 4.44 0.24
N LEU A 385 -20.80 3.92 1.47
CA LEU A 385 -21.27 4.58 2.69
C LEU A 385 -20.58 5.92 2.98
N GLY A 386 -19.33 6.06 2.54
CA GLY A 386 -18.57 7.30 2.61
C GLY A 386 -19.00 8.36 1.59
N GLY A 387 -19.77 7.97 0.58
CA GLY A 387 -20.24 8.87 -0.48
C GLY A 387 -19.18 9.22 -1.53
N VAL A 388 -18.16 8.40 -1.71
CA VAL A 388 -17.01 8.76 -2.55
C VAL A 388 -16.77 7.81 -3.73
N HIS A 389 -17.43 6.64 -3.75
CA HIS A 389 -17.35 5.66 -4.83
C HIS A 389 -18.69 4.96 -5.08
N TYR A 390 -18.89 4.56 -6.34
CA TYR A 390 -20.02 3.74 -6.77
C TYR A 390 -19.71 2.24 -6.61
N ARG A 391 -20.74 1.39 -6.54
CA ARG A 391 -20.57 -0.06 -6.43
C ARG A 391 -19.78 -0.65 -7.60
N PHE A 392 -20.09 -0.28 -8.83
CA PHE A 392 -19.35 -0.77 -10.01
C PHE A 392 -17.86 -0.41 -9.96
N SER A 393 -17.52 0.73 -9.38
CA SER A 393 -16.15 1.19 -9.20
C SER A 393 -15.42 0.38 -8.13
N ASN A 394 -16.12 0.02 -7.05
CA ASN A 394 -15.58 -0.84 -5.99
C ASN A 394 -15.26 -2.23 -6.54
N GLU A 395 -16.18 -2.82 -7.30
CA GLU A 395 -16.01 -4.13 -7.95
C GLU A 395 -14.83 -4.13 -8.93
N ALA A 396 -14.73 -3.11 -9.79
CA ALA A 396 -13.64 -2.97 -10.73
C ALA A 396 -12.28 -2.80 -10.04
N GLY A 397 -12.23 -2.01 -8.96
CA GLY A 397 -11.03 -1.84 -8.16
C GLY A 397 -10.57 -3.15 -7.53
N GLU A 398 -11.47 -3.88 -6.86
CA GLU A 398 -11.16 -5.19 -6.27
C GLU A 398 -10.55 -6.14 -7.31
N GLN A 399 -11.13 -6.21 -8.51
CA GLN A 399 -10.64 -7.07 -9.58
C GLN A 399 -9.19 -6.75 -9.99
N ILE A 400 -8.84 -5.46 -10.12
CA ILE A 400 -7.47 -5.04 -10.42
C ILE A 400 -6.51 -5.60 -9.36
N GLY A 401 -6.80 -5.36 -8.08
CA GLY A 401 -5.92 -5.79 -7.00
C GLY A 401 -5.71 -7.30 -6.97
N ARG A 402 -6.78 -8.07 -7.09
CA ARG A 402 -6.71 -9.53 -7.15
C ARG A 402 -5.93 -10.03 -8.36
N GLN A 403 -6.08 -9.40 -9.53
CA GLN A 403 -5.34 -9.80 -10.74
C GLN A 403 -3.84 -9.55 -10.59
N VAL A 404 -3.43 -8.36 -10.10
CA VAL A 404 -2.01 -8.05 -9.86
C VAL A 404 -1.40 -9.03 -8.86
N ALA A 405 -2.10 -9.31 -7.75
CA ALA A 405 -1.63 -10.25 -6.74
C ALA A 405 -1.46 -11.68 -7.29
N ARG A 406 -2.42 -12.18 -8.08
CA ARG A 406 -2.31 -13.49 -8.73
C ARG A 406 -1.13 -13.56 -9.68
N MET A 407 -0.89 -12.50 -10.47
CA MET A 407 0.28 -12.43 -11.36
C MET A 407 1.58 -12.48 -10.56
N ALA A 408 1.66 -11.79 -9.41
CA ALA A 408 2.80 -11.82 -8.52
C ALA A 408 3.06 -13.23 -7.98
N LEU A 409 2.05 -13.83 -7.37
CA LEU A 409 2.13 -15.17 -6.76
C LEU A 409 2.51 -16.25 -7.78
N HIS A 410 2.11 -16.09 -9.04
CA HIS A 410 2.43 -17.04 -10.10
C HIS A 410 3.81 -16.84 -10.72
N ASN A 411 4.32 -15.60 -10.79
CA ASN A 411 5.48 -15.27 -11.63
C ASN A 411 6.74 -14.90 -10.85
N VAL A 412 6.63 -14.38 -9.62
CA VAL A 412 7.81 -13.85 -8.90
C VAL A 412 8.03 -14.54 -7.56
N MET A 413 9.30 -14.65 -7.16
CA MET A 413 9.72 -15.24 -5.88
C MET A 413 9.07 -16.60 -5.60
N ARG A 414 8.94 -17.45 -6.64
CA ARG A 414 8.31 -18.78 -6.51
C ARG A 414 9.17 -19.69 -5.64
N PRO A 415 8.55 -20.61 -4.87
CA PRO A 415 9.30 -21.62 -4.14
C PRO A 415 10.16 -22.46 -5.10
N LEU A 416 11.40 -22.72 -4.70
CA LEU A 416 12.26 -23.65 -5.43
C LEU A 416 11.82 -25.09 -5.16
N PRO A 417 12.00 -26.02 -6.12
CA PRO A 417 11.77 -27.44 -5.89
C PRO A 417 12.57 -27.95 -4.69
N ALA A 418 12.00 -28.87 -3.90
CA ALA A 418 12.63 -29.41 -2.69
C ALA A 418 14.04 -29.99 -2.95
N THR A 419 14.29 -30.55 -4.14
CA THR A 419 15.61 -31.04 -4.57
C THR A 419 16.64 -29.93 -4.69
N GLN A 420 16.24 -28.72 -5.11
CA GLN A 420 17.13 -27.57 -5.21
C GLN A 420 17.37 -26.90 -3.85
N GLN A 421 16.36 -26.93 -2.98
CA GLN A 421 16.50 -26.45 -1.59
C GLN A 421 17.48 -27.32 -0.78
N ARG A 422 17.45 -28.66 -0.98
CA ARG A 422 18.37 -29.60 -0.31
C ARG A 422 19.83 -29.51 -0.80
N ARG A 423 20.06 -29.12 -2.04
CA ARG A 423 21.42 -28.86 -2.55
C ARG A 423 21.98 -27.53 -2.10
N ALA A 424 21.16 -26.71 -1.45
CA ALA A 424 21.49 -25.40 -0.94
C ALA A 424 21.80 -25.41 0.57
N ARG A 425 21.60 -26.55 1.24
CA ARG A 425 22.02 -26.86 2.61
C ARG A 425 23.28 -27.74 2.58
#